data_917ab661d62f2dfccd44374cd364ed5b
#
_entry.id   917ab661d62f2dfccd44374cd364ed5b
#
_cell.length_a   1.000
_cell.length_b   1.000
_cell.length_c   1.000
_cell.angle_alpha   90.00
_cell.angle_beta   90.00
_cell.angle_gamma   90.00
#
_symmetry.space_group_name_H-M   'P 1'
#
loop_
_entity.id
_entity.type
_entity.pdbx_description
1 polymer ?
#
loop_
_entity_poly.entity_id
_entity_poly.type
_entity_poly.pdbx_seq_one_letter_code
_entity_poly.pdbx_strand_id
1 'polypeptide(L)'
;MKHISYRTGNPALNSKAFASESNNRRGAEMLEVMTIKGTVDKTAMGLFLLVFSAYYTFSPDMTHFIPIGVIGGLIVAIITIFKKEWSPITVPIYAILEGLALGSISYIFNASYDGIVVQAIGLTIAILASLLLAYRSGIIKATENFKLGVFAATGGIFLLYLASFIMSFFGASISVLDPTNSSLMSIGISIFIVVIASANLVIDFDFIEEGAEKGAPKYMEWYSAFGLLVTLIWLYLEILKLLAKTRNR
;
A
#
# COMPACT_ATOMS: atom_id res chain seq x y z
N MET A 1 13.21 -11.80 -40.30
CA MET A 1 11.91 -12.34 -40.71
C MET A 1 11.06 -11.23 -41.31
N LYS A 2 10.59 -11.38 -42.56
CA LYS A 2 9.77 -10.35 -43.24
C LYS A 2 8.37 -10.35 -42.64
N HIS A 3 7.97 -9.23 -42.03
CA HIS A 3 6.57 -9.05 -41.60
C HIS A 3 5.66 -8.97 -42.81
N ILE A 4 4.72 -9.87 -42.92
CA ILE A 4 3.65 -9.87 -43.91
C ILE A 4 2.66 -8.78 -43.52
N SER A 5 2.66 -7.68 -44.29
CA SER A 5 1.66 -6.60 -44.16
C SER A 5 0.33 -7.08 -44.75
N TYR A 6 -0.64 -7.38 -43.94
CA TYR A 6 -2.03 -7.61 -44.39
C TYR A 6 -2.63 -6.25 -44.82
N ARG A 7 -2.79 -6.05 -46.14
CA ARG A 7 -3.58 -4.97 -46.69
C ARG A 7 -5.07 -5.37 -46.54
N THR A 8 -5.76 -4.78 -45.60
CA THR A 8 -7.23 -4.89 -45.58
C THR A 8 -7.84 -3.92 -46.58
N GLY A 9 -8.77 -4.37 -47.40
CA GLY A 9 -9.49 -3.54 -48.40
C GLY A 9 -10.51 -2.57 -47.81
N ASN A 10 -10.51 -2.36 -46.49
CA ASN A 10 -11.41 -1.43 -45.80
C ASN A 10 -10.78 -0.04 -45.73
N PRO A 11 -11.33 1.00 -46.41
CA PRO A 11 -10.79 2.36 -46.41
C PRO A 11 -10.77 3.01 -45.03
N ALA A 12 -11.56 2.54 -44.07
CA ALA A 12 -11.56 3.00 -42.70
C ALA A 12 -10.37 2.47 -41.85
N LEU A 13 -9.67 1.41 -42.35
CA LEU A 13 -8.50 0.80 -41.68
C LEU A 13 -7.19 1.11 -42.41
N ASN A 14 -7.08 2.30 -43.00
CA ASN A 14 -5.88 2.74 -43.68
C ASN A 14 -4.79 3.05 -42.65
N SER A 15 -3.56 2.52 -42.87
CA SER A 15 -2.40 2.75 -42.02
C SER A 15 -2.05 4.23 -41.82
N LYS A 16 -2.48 5.11 -42.76
CA LYS A 16 -2.36 6.58 -42.62
C LYS A 16 -3.32 7.19 -41.62
N ALA A 17 -4.53 6.63 -41.44
CA ALA A 17 -5.46 7.10 -40.41
C ALA A 17 -4.92 6.81 -39.01
N PHE A 18 -4.33 5.63 -38.80
CA PHE A 18 -3.66 5.30 -37.53
C PHE A 18 -2.38 6.09 -37.31
N ALA A 19 -1.62 6.42 -38.38
CA ALA A 19 -0.40 7.20 -38.26
C ALA A 19 -0.67 8.69 -37.94
N SER A 20 -1.75 9.29 -38.46
CA SER A 20 -2.12 10.68 -38.16
C SER A 20 -2.71 10.83 -36.73
N GLU A 21 -3.52 9.89 -36.28
CA GLU A 21 -4.00 9.88 -34.90
C GLU A 21 -2.89 9.55 -33.89
N SER A 22 -1.99 8.61 -34.22
CA SER A 22 -0.88 8.27 -33.33
C SER A 22 0.13 9.43 -33.20
N ASN A 23 0.39 10.22 -34.27
CA ASN A 23 1.27 11.39 -34.20
C ASN A 23 0.64 12.57 -33.45
N ASN A 24 -0.68 12.78 -33.58
CA ASN A 24 -1.38 13.84 -32.84
C ASN A 24 -1.54 13.48 -31.36
N ARG A 25 -1.78 12.21 -31.05
CA ARG A 25 -1.81 11.68 -29.68
C ARG A 25 -0.41 11.64 -29.04
N ARG A 26 0.62 11.20 -29.78
CA ARG A 26 2.01 11.15 -29.27
C ARG A 26 2.56 12.51 -28.87
N GLY A 27 2.16 13.60 -29.51
CA GLY A 27 2.60 14.95 -29.16
C GLY A 27 1.96 15.53 -27.89
N ALA A 28 0.68 15.18 -27.62
CA ALA A 28 -0.04 15.64 -26.45
C ALA A 28 -0.01 14.65 -25.27
N GLU A 29 0.07 13.33 -25.55
CA GLU A 29 0.04 12.25 -24.55
C GLU A 29 1.43 11.90 -23.97
N MET A 30 2.54 12.27 -24.63
CA MET A 30 3.90 12.00 -24.10
C MET A 30 4.21 12.72 -22.77
N LEU A 31 3.37 13.69 -22.36
CA LEU A 31 3.51 14.40 -21.08
C LEU A 31 2.59 13.86 -19.97
N GLU A 32 1.70 12.90 -20.26
CA GLU A 32 0.64 12.47 -19.34
C GLU A 32 0.60 10.98 -19.00
N VAL A 33 1.62 10.20 -19.34
CA VAL A 33 1.70 8.78 -18.99
C VAL A 33 2.41 8.56 -17.65
N MET A 34 1.99 7.49 -16.98
CA MET A 34 2.59 7.01 -15.74
C MET A 34 4.04 6.58 -15.95
N THR A 35 4.89 6.90 -14.99
CA THR A 35 6.28 6.49 -14.94
C THR A 35 6.61 5.88 -13.58
N ILE A 36 7.55 4.93 -13.54
CA ILE A 36 8.04 4.35 -12.26
C ILE A 36 8.63 5.48 -11.40
N LYS A 37 9.44 6.36 -11.98
CA LYS A 37 10.03 7.49 -11.27
C LYS A 37 8.94 8.41 -10.67
N GLY A 38 7.93 8.76 -11.45
CA GLY A 38 6.83 9.59 -10.98
C GLY A 38 6.08 8.94 -9.82
N THR A 39 5.88 7.61 -9.87
CA THR A 39 5.26 6.88 -8.75
C THR A 39 6.14 6.91 -7.49
N VAL A 40 7.45 6.73 -7.62
CA VAL A 40 8.39 6.83 -6.50
C VAL A 40 8.34 8.23 -5.89
N ASP A 41 8.35 9.29 -6.71
CA ASP A 41 8.25 10.67 -6.23
C ASP A 41 6.92 10.92 -5.48
N LYS A 42 5.79 10.40 -5.99
CA LYS A 42 4.46 10.51 -5.33
C LYS A 42 4.41 9.71 -4.03
N THR A 43 5.01 8.52 -4.01
CA THR A 43 5.13 7.71 -2.79
C THR A 43 5.96 8.44 -1.73
N ALA A 44 7.10 9.02 -2.12
CA ALA A 44 7.93 9.80 -1.21
C ALA A 44 7.18 11.02 -0.64
N MET A 45 6.41 11.74 -1.48
CA MET A 45 5.56 12.84 -1.03
C MET A 45 4.49 12.37 -0.04
N GLY A 46 3.81 11.25 -0.34
CA GLY A 46 2.79 10.67 0.53
C GLY A 46 3.39 10.23 1.89
N LEU A 47 4.55 9.56 1.87
CA LEU A 47 5.26 9.17 3.08
C LEU A 47 5.71 10.39 3.90
N PHE A 48 6.17 11.46 3.25
CA PHE A 48 6.52 12.69 3.94
C PHE A 48 5.32 13.31 4.66
N LEU A 49 4.17 13.43 3.99
CA LEU A 49 2.94 13.94 4.59
C LEU A 49 2.46 13.07 5.76
N LEU A 50 2.51 11.75 5.58
CA LEU A 50 2.15 10.77 6.60
C LEU A 50 3.04 10.90 7.84
N VAL A 51 4.37 10.91 7.67
CA VAL A 51 5.33 11.02 8.78
C VAL A 51 5.21 12.38 9.46
N PHE A 52 5.04 13.46 8.70
CA PHE A 52 4.86 14.81 9.24
C PHE A 52 3.62 14.91 10.12
N SER A 53 2.46 14.39 9.65
CA SER A 53 1.23 14.38 10.45
C SER A 53 1.31 13.41 11.63
N ALA A 54 1.98 12.27 11.48
CA ALA A 54 2.25 11.34 12.59
C ALA A 54 3.13 11.96 13.67
N TYR A 55 4.16 12.70 13.28
CA TYR A 55 4.99 13.43 14.23
C TYR A 55 4.20 14.46 15.05
N TYR A 56 3.27 15.17 14.42
CA TYR A 56 2.40 16.14 15.08
C TYR A 56 1.50 15.48 16.14
N THR A 57 0.98 14.27 15.89
CA THR A 57 0.08 13.56 16.82
C THR A 57 0.78 12.60 17.76
N PHE A 58 2.10 12.53 17.74
CA PHE A 58 2.90 11.70 18.64
C PHE A 58 2.95 12.31 20.06
N SER A 59 1.79 12.36 20.72
CA SER A 59 1.61 12.98 22.04
C SER A 59 0.40 12.35 22.77
N PRO A 60 0.40 12.33 24.13
CA PRO A 60 -0.72 11.77 24.90
C PRO A 60 -2.04 12.50 24.65
N ASP A 61 -1.98 13.82 24.45
CA ASP A 61 -3.17 14.66 24.28
C ASP A 61 -3.83 14.49 22.90
N MET A 62 -3.14 13.85 21.95
CA MET A 62 -3.57 13.72 20.56
C MET A 62 -4.25 12.38 20.23
N THR A 63 -4.49 11.52 21.22
CA THR A 63 -5.12 10.19 21.00
C THR A 63 -6.53 10.28 20.43
N HIS A 64 -7.21 11.42 20.60
CA HIS A 64 -8.52 11.68 20.01
C HIS A 64 -8.50 11.78 18.47
N PHE A 65 -7.31 11.92 17.85
CA PHE A 65 -7.17 11.87 16.39
C PHE A 65 -7.23 10.46 15.81
N ILE A 66 -7.12 9.40 16.62
CA ILE A 66 -7.20 8.00 16.13
C ILE A 66 -8.52 7.76 15.35
N PRO A 67 -9.72 7.97 15.93
CA PRO A 67 -10.95 7.72 15.18
C PRO A 67 -11.10 8.65 13.97
N ILE A 68 -10.62 9.88 14.05
CA ILE A 68 -10.67 10.85 12.94
C ILE A 68 -9.80 10.35 11.78
N GLY A 69 -8.57 9.93 12.07
CA GLY A 69 -7.64 9.43 11.07
C GLY A 69 -8.13 8.11 10.46
N VAL A 70 -8.51 7.14 11.28
CA VAL A 70 -8.97 5.82 10.80
C VAL A 70 -10.25 5.92 9.99
N ILE A 71 -11.28 6.62 10.48
CA ILE A 71 -12.56 6.73 9.77
C ILE A 71 -12.41 7.63 8.54
N GLY A 72 -11.75 8.78 8.68
CA GLY A 72 -11.49 9.69 7.58
C GLY A 72 -10.59 9.05 6.51
N GLY A 73 -9.52 8.37 6.92
CA GLY A 73 -8.64 7.61 6.03
C GLY A 73 -9.40 6.54 5.27
N LEU A 74 -10.24 5.74 5.96
CA LEU A 74 -11.07 4.73 5.33
C LEU A 74 -12.03 5.32 4.28
N ILE A 75 -12.71 6.42 4.60
CA ILE A 75 -13.62 7.10 3.65
C ILE A 75 -12.85 7.56 2.42
N VAL A 76 -11.70 8.22 2.61
CA VAL A 76 -10.87 8.71 1.50
C VAL A 76 -10.28 7.55 0.70
N ALA A 77 -9.87 6.45 1.35
CA ALA A 77 -9.43 5.24 0.67
C ALA A 77 -10.52 4.65 -0.23
N ILE A 78 -11.76 4.55 0.27
CA ILE A 78 -12.90 4.08 -0.52
C ILE A 78 -13.13 4.99 -1.73
N ILE A 79 -13.12 6.32 -1.53
CA ILE A 79 -13.26 7.28 -2.63
C ILE A 79 -12.14 7.07 -3.66
N THR A 80 -10.90 6.92 -3.24
CA THR A 80 -9.74 6.71 -4.12
C THR A 80 -9.87 5.42 -4.94
N ILE A 81 -10.33 4.32 -4.33
CA ILE A 81 -10.53 3.05 -5.00
C ILE A 81 -11.59 3.16 -6.13
N PHE A 82 -12.70 3.84 -5.85
CA PHE A 82 -13.79 3.98 -6.84
C PHE A 82 -13.57 5.12 -7.84
N LYS A 83 -12.79 6.15 -7.47
CA LYS A 83 -12.51 7.34 -8.28
C LYS A 83 -11.01 7.53 -8.43
N LYS A 84 -10.36 6.62 -9.17
CA LYS A 84 -8.89 6.60 -9.36
C LYS A 84 -8.34 7.93 -9.90
N GLU A 85 -9.12 8.62 -10.74
CA GLU A 85 -8.77 9.92 -11.32
C GLU A 85 -8.61 11.03 -10.27
N TRP A 86 -9.20 10.85 -9.09
CA TRP A 86 -9.10 11.80 -7.97
C TRP A 86 -7.88 11.53 -7.09
N SER A 87 -7.11 10.48 -7.39
CA SER A 87 -5.93 10.10 -6.59
C SER A 87 -4.92 11.23 -6.37
N PRO A 88 -4.68 12.20 -7.31
CA PRO A 88 -3.79 13.31 -7.04
C PRO A 88 -4.21 14.21 -5.85
N ILE A 89 -5.49 14.22 -5.51
CA ILE A 89 -6.04 14.98 -4.39
C ILE A 89 -6.28 14.07 -3.18
N THR A 90 -6.90 12.91 -3.41
CA THR A 90 -7.31 12.02 -2.33
C THR A 90 -6.13 11.34 -1.63
N VAL A 91 -5.05 11.02 -2.33
CA VAL A 91 -3.89 10.33 -1.72
C VAL A 91 -3.12 11.22 -0.73
N PRO A 92 -2.83 12.51 -1.02
CA PRO A 92 -2.30 13.41 -0.01
C PRO A 92 -3.18 13.55 1.23
N ILE A 93 -4.51 13.65 1.04
CA ILE A 93 -5.48 13.73 2.15
C ILE A 93 -5.47 12.41 2.97
N TYR A 94 -5.47 11.28 2.30
CA TYR A 94 -5.34 9.95 2.91
C TYR A 94 -4.07 9.85 3.76
N ALA A 95 -2.92 10.25 3.20
CA ALA A 95 -1.64 10.21 3.89
C ALA A 95 -1.64 11.07 5.18
N ILE A 96 -2.24 12.25 5.14
CA ILE A 96 -2.37 13.10 6.33
C ILE A 96 -3.28 12.44 7.37
N LEU A 97 -4.45 11.95 6.98
CA LEU A 97 -5.41 11.33 7.91
C LEU A 97 -4.83 10.08 8.57
N GLU A 98 -4.23 9.18 7.78
CA GLU A 98 -3.57 7.98 8.32
C GLU A 98 -2.39 8.35 9.21
N GLY A 99 -1.62 9.38 8.85
CA GLY A 99 -0.55 9.86 9.69
C GLY A 99 -1.04 10.35 11.06
N LEU A 100 -2.17 11.08 11.11
CA LEU A 100 -2.77 11.49 12.39
C LEU A 100 -3.12 10.29 13.28
N ALA A 101 -3.69 9.22 12.72
CA ALA A 101 -3.98 8.00 13.45
C ALA A 101 -2.70 7.28 13.88
N LEU A 102 -1.75 7.10 12.95
CA LEU A 102 -0.51 6.37 13.20
C LEU A 102 0.36 7.03 14.26
N GLY A 103 0.46 8.37 14.29
CA GLY A 103 1.21 9.07 15.31
C GLY A 103 0.68 8.81 16.70
N SER A 104 -0.64 8.92 16.88
CA SER A 104 -1.30 8.63 18.15
C SER A 104 -1.20 7.16 18.56
N ILE A 105 -1.38 6.21 17.63
CA ILE A 105 -1.20 4.78 17.89
C ILE A 105 0.26 4.49 18.27
N SER A 106 1.21 5.03 17.52
CA SER A 106 2.65 4.87 17.80
C SER A 106 3.01 5.41 19.18
N TYR A 107 2.44 6.55 19.59
CA TYR A 107 2.63 7.08 20.94
C TYR A 107 2.18 6.08 22.01
N ILE A 108 0.98 5.48 21.88
CA ILE A 108 0.46 4.50 22.85
C ILE A 108 1.42 3.31 22.98
N PHE A 109 1.90 2.77 21.86
CA PHE A 109 2.86 1.66 21.88
C PHE A 109 4.21 2.08 22.47
N ASN A 110 4.69 3.28 22.16
CA ASN A 110 5.99 3.77 22.68
C ASN A 110 5.93 4.06 24.17
N ALA A 111 4.79 4.52 24.69
CA ALA A 111 4.59 4.73 26.12
C ALA A 111 4.62 3.42 26.93
N SER A 112 4.20 2.30 26.29
CA SER A 112 4.22 0.96 26.90
C SER A 112 5.57 0.25 26.69
N TYR A 113 6.25 0.52 25.56
CA TYR A 113 7.47 -0.16 25.13
C TYR A 113 8.45 0.83 24.52
N ASP A 114 9.33 1.39 25.34
CA ASP A 114 10.30 2.42 24.91
C ASP A 114 11.10 1.98 23.67
N GLY A 115 11.19 2.90 22.68
CA GLY A 115 11.92 2.68 21.43
C GLY A 115 11.30 1.69 20.44
N ILE A 116 10.10 1.15 20.68
CA ILE A 116 9.44 0.18 19.79
C ILE A 116 9.12 0.78 18.41
N VAL A 117 8.76 2.06 18.37
CA VAL A 117 8.41 2.78 17.14
C VAL A 117 9.60 2.88 16.19
N VAL A 118 10.77 3.24 16.72
CA VAL A 118 12.00 3.33 15.90
C VAL A 118 12.37 1.96 15.32
N GLN A 119 12.22 0.89 16.13
CA GLN A 119 12.45 -0.47 15.66
C GLN A 119 11.44 -0.88 14.58
N ALA A 120 10.15 -0.57 14.76
CA ALA A 120 9.13 -0.89 13.77
C ALA A 120 9.36 -0.16 12.44
N ILE A 121 9.68 1.13 12.48
CA ILE A 121 10.03 1.92 11.29
C ILE A 121 11.26 1.32 10.60
N GLY A 122 12.33 1.04 11.36
CA GLY A 122 13.56 0.46 10.82
C GLY A 122 13.32 -0.89 10.12
N LEU A 123 12.53 -1.78 10.75
CA LEU A 123 12.17 -3.07 10.16
C LEU A 123 11.29 -2.91 8.92
N THR A 124 10.32 -2.00 8.93
CA THR A 124 9.46 -1.72 7.76
C THR A 124 10.30 -1.26 6.57
N ILE A 125 11.21 -0.32 6.79
CA ILE A 125 12.13 0.17 5.74
C ILE A 125 13.08 -0.94 5.27
N ALA A 126 13.62 -1.74 6.18
CA ALA A 126 14.50 -2.85 5.85
C ALA A 126 13.80 -3.91 4.99
N ILE A 127 12.56 -4.26 5.33
CA ILE A 127 11.74 -5.20 4.55
C ILE A 127 11.44 -4.61 3.15
N LEU A 128 10.99 -3.35 3.10
CA LEU A 128 10.72 -2.66 1.83
C LEU A 128 11.96 -2.67 0.91
N ALA A 129 13.12 -2.26 1.44
CA ALA A 129 14.36 -2.20 0.68
C ALA A 129 14.82 -3.60 0.22
N SER A 130 14.76 -4.59 1.10
CA SER A 130 15.15 -5.97 0.79
C SER A 130 14.26 -6.58 -0.30
N LEU A 131 12.94 -6.39 -0.20
CA LEU A 131 12.00 -6.90 -1.20
C LEU A 131 12.13 -6.17 -2.54
N LEU A 132 12.33 -4.86 -2.52
CA LEU A 132 12.57 -4.08 -3.74
C LEU A 132 13.84 -4.54 -4.46
N LEU A 133 14.92 -4.80 -3.72
CA LEU A 133 16.17 -5.34 -4.28
C LEU A 133 15.97 -6.76 -4.81
N ALA A 134 15.27 -7.62 -4.09
CA ALA A 134 14.99 -9.00 -4.51
C ALA A 134 14.06 -9.04 -5.74
N TYR A 135 13.08 -8.15 -5.82
CA TYR A 135 12.20 -8.00 -6.98
C TYR A 135 13.00 -7.50 -8.20
N ARG A 136 13.76 -6.41 -8.03
CA ARG A 136 14.57 -5.82 -9.10
C ARG A 136 15.66 -6.76 -9.65
N SER A 137 16.23 -7.61 -8.79
CA SER A 137 17.21 -8.63 -9.21
C SER A 137 16.59 -9.86 -9.87
N GLY A 138 15.25 -9.96 -9.89
CA GLY A 138 14.52 -11.09 -10.45
C GLY A 138 14.53 -12.36 -9.57
N ILE A 139 15.04 -12.26 -8.33
CA ILE A 139 15.00 -13.36 -7.34
C ILE A 139 13.56 -13.67 -6.96
N ILE A 140 12.73 -12.62 -6.78
CA ILE A 140 11.30 -12.74 -6.51
C ILE A 140 10.53 -12.20 -7.71
N LYS A 141 9.54 -12.96 -8.17
CA LYS A 141 8.67 -12.59 -9.28
C LYS A 141 7.21 -12.69 -8.84
N ALA A 142 6.40 -11.71 -9.21
CA ALA A 142 4.95 -11.71 -8.97
C ALA A 142 4.23 -12.61 -9.99
N THR A 143 4.47 -13.93 -9.93
CA THR A 143 3.77 -14.89 -10.80
C THR A 143 2.27 -14.91 -10.49
N GLU A 144 1.43 -15.37 -11.44
CA GLU A 144 -0.02 -15.45 -11.23
C GLU A 144 -0.40 -16.30 -10.02
N ASN A 145 0.29 -17.43 -9.80
CA ASN A 145 0.08 -18.28 -8.63
C ASN A 145 0.48 -17.58 -7.33
N PHE A 146 1.56 -16.78 -7.34
CA PHE A 146 1.98 -15.98 -6.20
C PHE A 146 0.93 -14.91 -5.88
N LYS A 147 0.47 -14.15 -6.89
CA LYS A 147 -0.59 -13.12 -6.73
C LYS A 147 -1.86 -13.74 -6.16
N LEU A 148 -2.30 -14.89 -6.70
CA LEU A 148 -3.50 -15.59 -6.23
C LEU A 148 -3.36 -16.04 -4.77
N GLY A 149 -2.21 -16.62 -4.40
CA GLY A 149 -1.94 -17.06 -3.03
C GLY A 149 -1.91 -15.91 -2.03
N VAL A 150 -1.23 -14.81 -2.36
CA VAL A 150 -1.17 -13.61 -1.50
C VAL A 150 -2.54 -12.96 -1.40
N PHE A 151 -3.29 -12.85 -2.50
CA PHE A 151 -4.66 -12.31 -2.50
C PHE A 151 -5.61 -13.13 -1.59
N ALA A 152 -5.58 -14.46 -1.70
CA ALA A 152 -6.39 -15.34 -0.87
C ALA A 152 -6.02 -15.21 0.62
N ALA A 153 -4.71 -15.18 0.94
CA ALA A 153 -4.23 -15.01 2.31
C ALA A 153 -4.61 -13.62 2.88
N THR A 154 -4.44 -12.55 2.10
CA THR A 154 -4.85 -11.19 2.48
C THR A 154 -6.36 -11.12 2.74
N GLY A 155 -7.18 -11.74 1.87
CA GLY A 155 -8.62 -11.84 2.07
C GLY A 155 -8.99 -12.58 3.35
N GLY A 156 -8.29 -13.68 3.67
CA GLY A 156 -8.47 -14.43 4.92
C GLY A 156 -8.12 -13.58 6.16
N ILE A 157 -7.02 -12.83 6.11
CA ILE A 157 -6.62 -11.91 7.18
C ILE A 157 -7.66 -10.78 7.34
N PHE A 158 -8.13 -10.21 6.23
CA PHE A 158 -9.19 -9.20 6.26
C PHE A 158 -10.47 -9.73 6.93
N LEU A 159 -10.91 -10.93 6.58
CA LEU A 159 -12.08 -11.55 7.20
C LEU A 159 -11.87 -11.80 8.70
N LEU A 160 -10.66 -12.19 9.11
CA LEU A 160 -10.31 -12.35 10.52
C LEU A 160 -10.40 -11.02 11.29
N TYR A 161 -9.88 -9.93 10.73
CA TYR A 161 -10.01 -8.60 11.33
C TYR A 161 -11.46 -8.10 11.36
N LEU A 162 -12.20 -8.33 10.27
CA LEU A 162 -13.63 -7.99 10.21
C LEU A 162 -14.42 -8.75 11.27
N ALA A 163 -14.18 -10.05 11.43
CA ALA A 163 -14.80 -10.85 12.48
C ALA A 163 -14.44 -10.32 13.88
N SER A 164 -13.16 -10.00 14.12
CA SER A 164 -12.72 -9.40 15.39
C SER A 164 -13.40 -8.06 15.66
N PHE A 165 -13.53 -7.23 14.65
CA PHE A 165 -14.22 -5.94 14.76
C PHE A 165 -15.71 -6.12 15.10
N ILE A 166 -16.42 -7.03 14.41
CA ILE A 166 -17.82 -7.32 14.71
C ILE A 166 -17.97 -7.88 16.12
N MET A 167 -17.11 -8.82 16.54
CA MET A 167 -17.13 -9.40 17.87
C MET A 167 -16.91 -8.34 18.98
N SER A 168 -16.14 -7.29 18.71
CA SER A 168 -15.88 -6.23 19.68
C SER A 168 -17.15 -5.48 20.09
N PHE A 169 -18.16 -5.37 19.23
CA PHE A 169 -19.47 -4.79 19.58
C PHE A 169 -20.25 -5.64 20.61
N PHE A 170 -19.94 -6.92 20.70
CA PHE A 170 -20.53 -7.85 21.66
C PHE A 170 -19.65 -8.08 22.89
N GLY A 171 -18.59 -7.26 23.06
CA GLY A 171 -17.66 -7.39 24.17
C GLY A 171 -16.72 -8.60 24.07
N ALA A 172 -16.69 -9.28 22.92
CA ALA A 172 -15.79 -10.41 22.66
C ALA A 172 -14.57 -9.96 21.85
N SER A 173 -13.43 -10.62 22.05
CA SER A 173 -12.18 -10.35 21.29
C SER A 173 -11.53 -11.64 20.85
N ILE A 174 -10.85 -11.59 19.69
CA ILE A 174 -10.03 -12.69 19.23
C ILE A 174 -8.64 -12.54 19.87
N SER A 175 -8.40 -13.32 20.91
CA SER A 175 -7.22 -13.21 21.78
C SER A 175 -5.87 -13.23 21.02
N VAL A 176 -5.77 -13.99 19.91
CA VAL A 176 -4.52 -14.05 19.13
C VAL A 176 -4.20 -12.75 18.36
N LEU A 177 -5.16 -11.83 18.21
CA LEU A 177 -4.95 -10.51 17.61
C LEU A 177 -4.56 -9.45 18.65
N ASP A 178 -4.72 -9.73 19.93
CA ASP A 178 -4.39 -8.80 21.00
C ASP A 178 -2.86 -8.57 21.07
N PRO A 179 -2.40 -7.31 21.02
CA PRO A 179 -0.97 -6.98 21.12
C PRO A 179 -0.33 -7.39 22.47
N THR A 180 -1.13 -7.59 23.50
CA THR A 180 -0.63 -8.01 24.83
C THR A 180 -0.50 -9.52 24.97
N ASN A 181 -1.07 -10.30 24.05
CA ASN A 181 -0.98 -11.77 24.07
C ASN A 181 0.37 -12.26 23.53
N SER A 182 1.25 -12.68 24.44
CA SER A 182 2.60 -13.19 24.13
C SER A 182 2.66 -14.70 23.91
N SER A 183 1.53 -15.39 23.73
CA SER A 183 1.54 -16.84 23.43
C SER A 183 2.24 -17.12 22.10
N LEU A 184 2.90 -18.28 22.00
CA LEU A 184 3.57 -18.71 20.77
C LEU A 184 2.64 -18.73 19.56
N MET A 185 1.36 -19.10 19.75
CA MET A 185 0.34 -19.08 18.72
C MET A 185 0.08 -17.66 18.22
N SER A 186 -0.06 -16.70 19.14
CA SER A 186 -0.30 -15.30 18.82
C SER A 186 0.89 -14.67 18.07
N ILE A 187 2.11 -14.97 18.49
CA ILE A 187 3.34 -14.52 17.82
C ILE A 187 3.43 -15.16 16.43
N GLY A 188 3.18 -16.47 16.31
CA GLY A 188 3.21 -17.17 15.02
C GLY A 188 2.22 -16.60 13.99
N ILE A 189 0.99 -16.29 14.43
CA ILE A 189 -0.01 -15.62 13.58
C ILE A 189 0.47 -14.21 13.18
N SER A 190 1.07 -13.44 14.09
CA SER A 190 1.60 -12.11 13.74
C SER A 190 2.76 -12.19 12.74
N ILE A 191 3.66 -13.17 12.87
CA ILE A 191 4.73 -13.40 11.87
C ILE A 191 4.10 -13.74 10.52
N PHE A 192 3.11 -14.63 10.48
CA PHE A 192 2.41 -14.98 9.25
C PHE A 192 1.79 -13.74 8.59
N ILE A 193 1.10 -12.87 9.36
CA ILE A 193 0.50 -11.65 8.83
C ILE A 193 1.57 -10.68 8.30
N VAL A 194 2.70 -10.51 9.00
CA VAL A 194 3.83 -9.69 8.55
C VAL A 194 4.39 -10.22 7.22
N VAL A 195 4.53 -11.55 7.07
CA VAL A 195 4.99 -12.16 5.81
C VAL A 195 4.01 -11.89 4.67
N ILE A 196 2.70 -12.02 4.90
CA ILE A 196 1.69 -11.74 3.86
C ILE A 196 1.63 -10.24 3.54
N ALA A 197 1.69 -9.34 4.53
CA ALA A 197 1.77 -7.90 4.29
C ALA A 197 3.02 -7.54 3.47
N SER A 198 4.16 -8.16 3.78
CA SER A 198 5.40 -8.01 3.00
C SER A 198 5.26 -8.51 1.56
N ALA A 199 4.58 -9.65 1.37
CA ALA A 199 4.34 -10.21 0.04
C ALA A 199 3.46 -9.31 -0.84
N ASN A 200 2.53 -8.52 -0.24
CA ASN A 200 1.75 -7.54 -0.98
C ASN A 200 2.63 -6.43 -1.59
N LEU A 201 3.75 -6.04 -0.96
CA LEU A 201 4.69 -5.07 -1.57
C LEU A 201 5.23 -5.55 -2.92
N VAL A 202 5.46 -6.86 -3.08
CA VAL A 202 5.92 -7.43 -4.36
C VAL A 202 4.85 -7.29 -5.44
N ILE A 203 3.57 -7.45 -5.07
CA ILE A 203 2.43 -7.21 -5.98
C ILE A 203 2.31 -5.73 -6.33
N ASP A 204 2.53 -4.83 -5.36
CA ASP A 204 2.51 -3.39 -5.60
C ASP A 204 3.62 -2.96 -6.57
N PHE A 205 4.83 -3.54 -6.47
CA PHE A 205 5.92 -3.27 -7.40
C PHE A 205 5.57 -3.73 -8.82
N ASP A 206 5.03 -4.93 -8.95
CA ASP A 206 4.60 -5.49 -10.24
C ASP A 206 3.48 -4.64 -10.88
N PHE A 207 2.52 -4.19 -10.08
CA PHE A 207 1.45 -3.28 -10.55
C PHE A 207 2.00 -1.94 -11.07
N ILE A 208 3.02 -1.39 -10.41
CA ILE A 208 3.67 -0.14 -10.82
C ILE A 208 4.41 -0.35 -12.15
N GLU A 209 5.17 -1.43 -12.28
CA GLU A 209 5.92 -1.76 -13.48
C GLU A 209 4.99 -2.00 -14.66
N GLU A 210 3.98 -2.85 -14.48
CA GLU A 210 2.96 -3.14 -15.49
C GLU A 210 2.20 -1.88 -15.94
N GLY A 211 1.84 -0.99 -15.00
CA GLY A 211 1.17 0.27 -15.29
C GLY A 211 2.04 1.22 -16.12
N ALA A 212 3.33 1.31 -15.81
CA ALA A 212 4.28 2.12 -16.56
C ALA A 212 4.54 1.55 -17.97
N GLU A 213 4.68 0.23 -18.10
CA GLU A 213 4.87 -0.45 -19.40
C GLU A 213 3.67 -0.31 -20.31
N LYS A 214 2.45 -0.38 -19.76
CA LYS A 214 1.19 -0.23 -20.52
C LYS A 214 0.86 1.24 -20.85
N GLY A 215 1.67 2.20 -20.39
CA GLY A 215 1.39 3.62 -20.60
C GLY A 215 0.11 4.09 -19.92
N ALA A 216 -0.13 3.65 -18.70
CA ALA A 216 -1.29 4.06 -17.91
C ALA A 216 -1.35 5.60 -17.74
N PRO A 217 -2.54 6.21 -17.53
CA PRO A 217 -2.67 7.66 -17.36
C PRO A 217 -1.85 8.20 -16.18
N LYS A 218 -1.42 9.44 -16.25
CA LYS A 218 -0.54 10.10 -15.27
C LYS A 218 -1.05 10.04 -13.82
N TYR A 219 -2.36 10.16 -13.59
CA TYR A 219 -2.94 10.06 -12.25
C TYR A 219 -2.70 8.70 -11.58
N MET A 220 -2.41 7.64 -12.37
CA MET A 220 -2.09 6.32 -11.85
C MET A 220 -0.78 6.29 -11.05
N GLU A 221 0.12 7.27 -11.20
CA GLU A 221 1.27 7.42 -10.30
C GLU A 221 0.83 7.64 -8.85
N TRP A 222 -0.18 8.50 -8.63
CA TRP A 222 -0.76 8.71 -7.30
C TRP A 222 -1.53 7.49 -6.81
N TYR A 223 -2.30 6.84 -7.71
CA TYR A 223 -3.05 5.64 -7.35
C TYR A 223 -2.12 4.48 -6.95
N SER A 224 -1.03 4.29 -7.66
CA SER A 224 -0.02 3.27 -7.32
C SER A 224 0.74 3.64 -6.03
N ALA A 225 1.02 4.92 -5.81
CA ALA A 225 1.57 5.41 -4.54
C ALA A 225 0.60 5.14 -3.37
N PHE A 226 -0.72 5.28 -3.59
CA PHE A 226 -1.74 4.93 -2.61
C PHE A 226 -1.66 3.44 -2.22
N GLY A 227 -1.56 2.52 -3.20
CA GLY A 227 -1.39 1.10 -2.91
C GLY A 227 -0.19 0.83 -2.02
N LEU A 228 0.99 1.37 -2.38
CA LEU A 228 2.20 1.25 -1.56
C LEU A 228 2.03 1.83 -0.15
N LEU A 229 1.37 2.99 -0.01
CA LEU A 229 1.13 3.59 1.31
C LEU A 229 0.25 2.69 2.18
N VAL A 230 -0.86 2.17 1.63
CA VAL A 230 -1.75 1.25 2.35
C VAL A 230 -0.98 0.02 2.85
N THR A 231 -0.20 -0.60 1.97
CA THR A 231 0.58 -1.80 2.31
C THR A 231 1.67 -1.50 3.34
N LEU A 232 2.37 -0.36 3.24
CA LEU A 232 3.40 0.05 4.19
C LEU A 232 2.83 0.39 5.56
N ILE A 233 1.68 1.06 5.63
CA ILE A 233 0.96 1.35 6.87
C ILE A 233 0.55 0.04 7.55
N TRP A 234 -0.05 -0.88 6.81
CA TRP A 234 -0.42 -2.20 7.34
C TRP A 234 0.80 -2.96 7.85
N LEU A 235 1.86 -3.06 7.06
CA LEU A 235 3.10 -3.73 7.45
C LEU A 235 3.69 -3.11 8.73
N TYR A 236 3.74 -1.79 8.81
CA TYR A 236 4.23 -1.09 10.00
C TYR A 236 3.42 -1.44 11.25
N LEU A 237 2.10 -1.40 11.17
CA LEU A 237 1.22 -1.74 12.30
C LEU A 237 1.37 -3.21 12.74
N GLU A 238 1.53 -4.14 11.79
CA GLU A 238 1.74 -5.55 12.12
C GLU A 238 3.10 -5.79 12.78
N ILE A 239 4.16 -5.12 12.31
CA ILE A 239 5.49 -5.17 12.93
C ILE A 239 5.40 -4.58 14.35
N LEU A 240 4.71 -3.47 14.53
CA LEU A 240 4.54 -2.84 15.84
C LEU A 240 3.85 -3.77 16.83
N LYS A 241 2.75 -4.44 16.42
CA LYS A 241 2.07 -5.46 17.21
C LYS A 241 2.97 -6.67 17.50
N LEU A 242 3.69 -7.17 16.50
CA LEU A 242 4.61 -8.31 16.66
C LEU A 242 5.71 -7.99 17.68
N LEU A 243 6.31 -6.81 17.60
CA LEU A 243 7.32 -6.37 18.56
C LEU A 243 6.74 -6.24 19.98
N ALA A 244 5.52 -5.72 20.13
CA ALA A 244 4.84 -5.65 21.43
C ALA A 244 4.65 -7.04 22.03
N LYS A 245 4.13 -8.00 21.25
CA LYS A 245 3.96 -9.40 21.69
C LYS A 245 5.26 -10.07 22.12
N THR A 246 6.36 -9.80 21.41
CA THR A 246 7.66 -10.37 21.76
C THR A 246 8.27 -9.74 23.01
N ARG A 247 7.97 -8.48 23.31
CA ARG A 247 8.42 -7.80 24.53
C ARG A 247 7.60 -8.16 25.76
N ASN A 248 6.38 -8.63 25.60
CA ASN A 248 5.52 -9.12 26.69
C ASN A 248 5.83 -10.55 27.12
N ARG A 249 6.79 -11.22 26.48
CA ARG A 249 7.20 -12.58 26.81
C ARG A 249 8.32 -12.58 27.87
#